data_c8e2d034f316b05f671e180505764f5b
#
_entry.id   c8e2d034f316b05f671e180505764f5b
#
_cell.length_a   1.000
_cell.length_b   1.000
_cell.length_c   1.000
_cell.angle_alpha   90.00
_cell.angle_beta   90.00
_cell.angle_gamma   90.00
#
_symmetry.space_group_name_H-M   'P 1'
#
loop_
_entity.id
_entity.type
_entity.pdbx_description
1 polymer ?
#
loop_
_entity_poly.entity_id
_entity_poly.type
_entity_poly.pdbx_seq_one_letter_code
_entity_poly.pdbx_strand_id
1 'polypeptide(L)'
;MKGFLVVWIGQFVSLLGSAMTRFALPIYIFGETERVQELALLGLAFTLPLILFSPFAGTIVDRNSRKKMMIVSDLAAGATTIVVLLLVWTGNLEVWDLYITNAINGAFQTLQWPAYSAAISMMVPKAQYGRASGLVMLAESGSNIFAPIMAGAMLGFVGLQGILLIDVVTFLFAVGTLLFIFVPDPPRTVEGQQGQGNFWRESAYGFVYIWRRPSLLGLQIVFFIGNFFATLAFTALAAMILYRTNQNAQLFAWIMSAGAIGGVLGGVLMSTWGGPKPRVHGVLAGWIGSGVLGLMLMGIGQSWPIWALASFLGNLLVPIINGSNQAIWQAKVAPDVQGRVFSVRRVIAWAVVPLANLLVIPLTDGWLEPAMRTGGSLVDRFSWLVGSGAGAGISLLFVFAGLTSALVGLGG
;
A
#
# COMPACT_ATOMS: atom_id res chain seq x y z
N MET A 1 2.48 -4.78 -24.29
CA MET A 1 3.39 -3.95 -23.48
C MET A 1 3.30 -2.46 -23.82
N LYS A 2 3.34 -2.03 -25.11
CA LYS A 2 3.25 -0.59 -25.47
C LYS A 2 1.98 0.09 -24.94
N GLY A 3 0.79 -0.49 -25.16
CA GLY A 3 -0.47 0.06 -24.63
C GLY A 3 -0.49 0.13 -23.10
N PHE A 4 0.06 -0.88 -22.40
CA PHE A 4 0.21 -0.84 -20.95
C PHE A 4 1.10 0.32 -20.49
N LEU A 5 2.22 0.58 -21.17
CA LEU A 5 3.10 1.69 -20.79
C LEU A 5 2.42 3.05 -20.93
N VAL A 6 1.60 3.26 -21.97
CA VAL A 6 0.84 4.51 -22.12
C VAL A 6 -0.16 4.69 -20.98
N VAL A 7 -0.93 3.64 -20.65
CA VAL A 7 -1.84 3.67 -19.50
C VAL A 7 -1.07 3.87 -18.20
N TRP A 8 0.05 3.17 -18.02
CA TRP A 8 0.88 3.29 -16.83
C TRP A 8 1.42 4.72 -16.63
N ILE A 9 1.91 5.38 -17.69
CA ILE A 9 2.35 6.79 -17.62
C ILE A 9 1.19 7.68 -17.20
N GLY A 10 0.02 7.53 -17.82
CA GLY A 10 -1.18 8.29 -17.44
C GLY A 10 -1.55 8.10 -15.98
N GLN A 11 -1.61 6.86 -15.53
CA GLN A 11 -1.94 6.52 -14.15
C GLN A 11 -0.86 6.99 -13.15
N PHE A 12 0.43 6.93 -13.51
CA PHE A 12 1.51 7.43 -12.66
C PHE A 12 1.42 8.95 -12.46
N VAL A 13 1.19 9.69 -13.56
CA VAL A 13 1.06 11.16 -13.50
C VAL A 13 -0.15 11.55 -12.67
N SER A 14 -1.30 10.89 -12.84
CA SER A 14 -2.50 11.13 -12.04
C SER A 14 -2.31 10.73 -10.56
N LEU A 15 -1.66 9.59 -10.30
CA LEU A 15 -1.34 9.15 -8.94
C LEU A 15 -0.48 10.18 -8.19
N LEU A 16 0.49 10.80 -8.89
CA LEU A 16 1.34 11.85 -8.34
C LEU A 16 0.52 13.10 -8.00
N GLY A 17 -0.33 13.58 -8.91
CA GLY A 17 -1.24 14.72 -8.64
C GLY A 17 -2.15 14.48 -7.46
N SER A 18 -2.84 13.34 -7.44
CA SER A 18 -3.72 12.97 -6.33
C SER A 18 -2.98 12.75 -5.01
N ALA A 19 -1.72 12.29 -5.04
CA ALA A 19 -0.89 12.19 -3.84
C ALA A 19 -0.47 13.58 -3.32
N MET A 20 -0.24 14.56 -4.21
CA MET A 20 0.00 15.96 -3.81
C MET A 20 -1.24 16.55 -3.13
N THR A 21 -2.44 16.33 -3.68
CA THR A 21 -3.71 16.76 -3.06
C THR A 21 -3.92 16.10 -1.69
N ARG A 22 -3.70 14.79 -1.57
CA ARG A 22 -3.78 14.06 -0.28
C ARG A 22 -2.80 14.57 0.77
N PHE A 23 -1.67 15.12 0.37
CA PHE A 23 -0.71 15.75 1.27
C PHE A 23 -1.13 17.17 1.65
N ALA A 24 -1.61 17.97 0.71
CA ALA A 24 -1.92 19.39 0.91
C ALA A 24 -3.23 19.62 1.70
N LEU A 25 -4.28 18.80 1.47
CA LEU A 25 -5.58 18.97 2.12
C LEU A 25 -5.52 18.86 3.65
N PRO A 26 -4.85 17.89 4.28
CA PRO A 26 -4.68 17.86 5.73
C PRO A 26 -3.97 19.09 6.29
N ILE A 27 -2.95 19.60 5.59
CA ILE A 27 -2.22 20.80 6.01
C ILE A 27 -3.15 22.02 5.98
N TYR A 28 -3.94 22.15 4.91
CA TYR A 28 -4.91 23.24 4.78
C TYR A 28 -5.96 23.19 5.89
N ILE A 29 -6.59 22.01 6.12
CA ILE A 29 -7.61 21.84 7.18
C ILE A 29 -7.03 22.16 8.56
N PHE A 30 -5.82 21.66 8.84
CA PHE A 30 -5.19 21.93 10.13
C PHE A 30 -4.90 23.42 10.30
N GLY A 31 -4.48 24.12 9.23
CA GLY A 31 -4.27 25.57 9.25
C GLY A 31 -5.54 26.37 9.51
N GLU A 32 -6.71 25.91 9.01
CA GLU A 32 -8.00 26.59 9.21
C GLU A 32 -8.67 26.26 10.55
N THR A 33 -8.48 25.02 11.05
CA THR A 33 -9.25 24.54 12.22
C THR A 33 -8.43 24.42 13.50
N GLU A 34 -7.10 24.27 13.38
CA GLU A 34 -6.16 23.94 14.46
C GLU A 34 -6.55 22.65 15.24
N ARG A 35 -7.38 21.78 14.64
CA ARG A 35 -7.94 20.58 15.27
C ARG A 35 -7.39 19.31 14.64
N VAL A 36 -6.65 18.52 15.42
CA VAL A 36 -6.16 17.19 15.01
C VAL A 36 -7.30 16.21 14.73
N GLN A 37 -8.44 16.40 15.41
CA GLN A 37 -9.64 15.59 15.21
C GLN A 37 -10.12 15.62 13.75
N GLU A 38 -10.08 16.77 13.10
CA GLU A 38 -10.53 16.94 11.70
C GLU A 38 -9.66 16.11 10.72
N LEU A 39 -8.36 16.00 11.01
CA LEU A 39 -7.45 15.17 10.22
C LEU A 39 -7.80 13.67 10.34
N ALA A 40 -8.12 13.23 11.55
CA ALA A 40 -8.53 11.85 11.80
C ALA A 40 -9.86 11.54 11.10
N LEU A 41 -10.83 12.44 11.18
CA LEU A 41 -12.13 12.30 10.52
C LEU A 41 -12.01 12.29 8.99
N LEU A 42 -11.11 13.12 8.43
CA LEU A 42 -10.83 13.12 7.00
C LEU A 42 -10.29 11.76 6.53
N GLY A 43 -9.35 11.19 7.28
CA GLY A 43 -8.81 9.85 7.02
C GLY A 43 -9.87 8.75 7.13
N LEU A 44 -10.76 8.84 8.14
CA LEU A 44 -11.88 7.91 8.31
C LEU A 44 -12.91 8.04 7.19
N ALA A 45 -13.24 9.26 6.77
CA ALA A 45 -14.16 9.52 5.68
C ALA A 45 -13.73 8.85 4.38
N PHE A 46 -12.43 8.78 4.09
CA PHE A 46 -11.88 8.03 2.96
C PHE A 46 -11.86 6.52 3.19
N THR A 47 -11.33 6.09 4.36
CA THR A 47 -11.01 4.68 4.60
C THR A 47 -12.25 3.83 4.86
N LEU A 48 -13.26 4.37 5.54
CA LEU A 48 -14.46 3.62 5.90
C LEU A 48 -15.26 3.17 4.65
N PRO A 49 -15.62 4.05 3.70
CA PRO A 49 -16.26 3.62 2.46
C PRO A 49 -15.39 2.66 1.64
N LEU A 50 -14.08 2.91 1.57
CA LEU A 50 -13.14 2.03 0.86
C LEU A 50 -13.19 0.59 1.42
N ILE A 51 -13.23 0.40 2.73
CA ILE A 51 -13.35 -0.93 3.36
C ILE A 51 -14.73 -1.53 3.12
N LEU A 52 -15.79 -0.75 3.33
CA LEU A 52 -17.17 -1.24 3.22
C LEU A 52 -17.52 -1.68 1.79
N PHE A 53 -17.08 -0.96 0.77
CA PHE A 53 -17.37 -1.28 -0.64
C PHE A 53 -16.38 -2.27 -1.26
N SER A 54 -15.22 -2.51 -0.63
CA SER A 54 -14.16 -3.37 -1.15
C SER A 54 -14.61 -4.81 -1.49
N PRO A 55 -15.45 -5.49 -0.69
CA PRO A 55 -15.91 -6.84 -1.03
C PRO A 55 -16.74 -6.90 -2.32
N PHE A 56 -17.42 -5.81 -2.66
CA PHE A 56 -18.33 -5.72 -3.80
C PHE A 56 -17.62 -5.26 -5.09
N ALA A 57 -16.51 -4.54 -4.93
CA ALA A 57 -15.78 -3.93 -6.03
C ALA A 57 -15.38 -4.96 -7.10
N GLY A 58 -14.94 -6.13 -6.68
CA GLY A 58 -14.54 -7.20 -7.59
C GLY A 58 -15.66 -7.70 -8.48
N THR A 59 -16.86 -7.87 -7.94
CA THR A 59 -18.04 -8.29 -8.70
C THR A 59 -18.46 -7.22 -9.71
N ILE A 60 -18.41 -5.93 -9.30
CA ILE A 60 -18.71 -4.80 -10.20
C ILE A 60 -17.70 -4.77 -11.35
N VAL A 61 -16.40 -4.94 -11.04
CA VAL A 61 -15.32 -4.95 -12.04
C VAL A 61 -15.46 -6.13 -13.00
N ASP A 62 -15.79 -7.34 -12.52
CA ASP A 62 -15.90 -8.53 -13.36
C ASP A 62 -17.17 -8.53 -14.25
N ARG A 63 -18.22 -7.84 -13.83
CA ARG A 63 -19.45 -7.66 -14.63
C ARG A 63 -19.34 -6.59 -15.69
N ASN A 64 -18.33 -5.72 -15.61
CA ASN A 64 -18.16 -4.58 -16.50
C ASN A 64 -16.79 -4.62 -17.21
N SER A 65 -16.65 -3.82 -18.28
CA SER A 65 -15.37 -3.60 -18.94
C SER A 65 -14.36 -2.98 -17.95
N ARG A 66 -13.15 -3.56 -17.85
CA ARG A 66 -12.07 -3.08 -16.98
C ARG A 66 -11.73 -1.62 -17.28
N LYS A 67 -11.67 -1.26 -18.57
CA LYS A 67 -11.47 0.12 -19.01
C LYS A 67 -12.55 1.07 -18.48
N LYS A 68 -13.83 0.68 -18.57
CA LYS A 68 -14.94 1.51 -18.04
C LYS A 68 -14.82 1.71 -16.54
N MET A 69 -14.46 0.68 -15.77
CA MET A 69 -14.32 0.77 -14.31
C MET A 69 -13.17 1.68 -13.90
N MET A 70 -12.03 1.63 -14.60
CA MET A 70 -10.93 2.56 -14.39
C MET A 70 -11.36 4.01 -14.69
N ILE A 71 -12.00 4.25 -15.85
CA ILE A 71 -12.50 5.59 -16.22
C ILE A 71 -13.51 6.11 -15.19
N VAL A 72 -14.47 5.29 -14.75
CA VAL A 72 -15.47 5.69 -13.75
C VAL A 72 -14.80 6.06 -12.42
N SER A 73 -13.81 5.28 -11.99
CA SER A 73 -13.05 5.56 -10.76
C SER A 73 -12.25 6.86 -10.89
N ASP A 74 -11.54 7.05 -12.01
CA ASP A 74 -10.76 8.26 -12.27
C ASP A 74 -11.70 9.49 -12.38
N LEU A 75 -12.84 9.38 -13.08
CA LEU A 75 -13.82 10.46 -13.19
C LEU A 75 -14.42 10.85 -11.84
N ALA A 76 -14.72 9.86 -10.97
CA ALA A 76 -15.24 10.15 -9.65
C ALA A 76 -14.18 10.89 -8.80
N ALA A 77 -12.92 10.46 -8.83
CA ALA A 77 -11.82 11.13 -8.15
C ALA A 77 -11.60 12.55 -8.69
N GLY A 78 -11.55 12.71 -10.01
CA GLY A 78 -11.42 14.03 -10.64
C GLY A 78 -12.58 14.97 -10.36
N ALA A 79 -13.83 14.45 -10.37
CA ALA A 79 -15.01 15.23 -10.06
C ALA A 79 -14.98 15.75 -8.61
N THR A 80 -14.57 14.92 -7.65
CA THR A 80 -14.40 15.36 -6.25
C THR A 80 -13.33 16.43 -6.13
N THR A 81 -12.19 16.30 -6.84
CA THR A 81 -11.15 17.34 -6.86
C THR A 81 -11.66 18.64 -7.49
N ILE A 82 -12.45 18.56 -8.58
CA ILE A 82 -13.06 19.75 -9.22
C ILE A 82 -14.04 20.43 -8.28
N VAL A 83 -14.90 19.68 -7.57
CA VAL A 83 -15.83 20.25 -6.58
C VAL A 83 -15.06 20.99 -5.49
N VAL A 84 -14.03 20.37 -4.91
CA VAL A 84 -13.19 21.03 -3.88
C VAL A 84 -12.52 22.27 -4.46
N LEU A 85 -11.98 22.23 -5.68
CA LEU A 85 -11.36 23.40 -6.33
C LEU A 85 -12.34 24.56 -6.51
N LEU A 86 -13.56 24.27 -6.95
CA LEU A 86 -14.61 25.29 -7.11
C LEU A 86 -15.01 25.91 -5.77
N LEU A 87 -15.14 25.09 -4.72
CA LEU A 87 -15.47 25.58 -3.37
C LEU A 87 -14.34 26.45 -2.80
N VAL A 88 -13.08 26.09 -3.04
CA VAL A 88 -11.92 26.93 -2.65
C VAL A 88 -11.93 28.25 -3.42
N TRP A 89 -12.20 28.23 -4.74
CA TRP A 89 -12.25 29.46 -5.55
C TRP A 89 -13.37 30.40 -5.17
N THR A 90 -14.52 29.88 -4.77
CA THR A 90 -15.66 30.68 -4.32
C THR A 90 -15.58 31.11 -2.86
N GLY A 91 -14.59 30.62 -2.11
CA GLY A 91 -14.44 30.89 -0.67
C GLY A 91 -15.49 30.22 0.22
N ASN A 92 -16.19 29.20 -0.31
CA ASN A 92 -17.29 28.50 0.37
C ASN A 92 -16.90 27.08 0.82
N LEU A 93 -15.59 26.76 0.86
CA LEU A 93 -15.15 25.43 1.28
C LEU A 93 -15.35 25.25 2.78
N GLU A 94 -16.16 24.29 3.16
CA GLU A 94 -16.35 23.84 4.53
C GLU A 94 -15.69 22.47 4.77
N VAL A 95 -15.37 22.14 6.03
CA VAL A 95 -14.75 20.84 6.39
C VAL A 95 -15.65 19.66 6.01
N TRP A 96 -16.97 19.82 6.08
CA TRP A 96 -17.95 18.82 5.68
C TRP A 96 -17.86 18.43 4.20
N ASP A 97 -17.57 19.38 3.33
CA ASP A 97 -17.41 19.11 1.88
C ASP A 97 -16.24 18.15 1.65
N LEU A 98 -15.18 18.31 2.45
CA LEU A 98 -14.02 17.45 2.38
C LEU A 98 -14.31 16.02 2.89
N TYR A 99 -15.16 15.87 3.91
CA TYR A 99 -15.59 14.53 4.35
C TYR A 99 -16.43 13.84 3.27
N ILE A 100 -17.38 14.54 2.66
CA ILE A 100 -18.25 14.00 1.61
C ILE A 100 -17.42 13.62 0.39
N THR A 101 -16.56 14.52 -0.08
CA THR A 101 -15.72 14.27 -1.27
C THR A 101 -14.71 13.14 -1.03
N ASN A 102 -14.11 13.04 0.17
CA ASN A 102 -13.25 11.91 0.54
C ASN A 102 -14.03 10.60 0.65
N ALA A 103 -15.25 10.60 1.15
CA ALA A 103 -16.09 9.40 1.24
C ALA A 103 -16.43 8.86 -0.17
N ILE A 104 -16.80 9.76 -1.09
CA ILE A 104 -17.03 9.41 -2.50
C ILE A 104 -15.75 8.86 -3.12
N ASN A 105 -14.63 9.55 -2.93
CA ASN A 105 -13.33 9.13 -3.46
C ASN A 105 -12.93 7.75 -2.92
N GLY A 106 -13.06 7.50 -1.61
CA GLY A 106 -12.82 6.20 -0.99
C GLY A 106 -13.68 5.08 -1.56
N ALA A 107 -14.98 5.33 -1.78
CA ALA A 107 -15.89 4.36 -2.38
C ALA A 107 -15.48 3.97 -3.80
N PHE A 108 -15.18 4.92 -4.66
CA PHE A 108 -14.79 4.66 -6.06
C PHE A 108 -13.36 4.14 -6.19
N GLN A 109 -12.45 4.50 -5.29
CA GLN A 109 -11.09 3.96 -5.26
C GLN A 109 -11.06 2.43 -5.08
N THR A 110 -12.11 1.83 -4.51
CA THR A 110 -12.23 0.38 -4.42
C THR A 110 -12.22 -0.32 -5.77
N LEU A 111 -12.75 0.33 -6.81
CA LEU A 111 -12.83 -0.20 -8.18
C LEU A 111 -11.50 -0.10 -8.92
N GLN A 112 -10.69 0.93 -8.62
CA GLN A 112 -9.49 1.27 -9.39
C GLN A 112 -8.47 0.14 -9.41
N TRP A 113 -8.06 -0.34 -8.23
CA TRP A 113 -7.01 -1.34 -8.14
C TRP A 113 -7.38 -2.70 -8.74
N PRO A 114 -8.56 -3.30 -8.46
CA PRO A 114 -8.98 -4.54 -9.09
C PRO A 114 -9.12 -4.41 -10.62
N ALA A 115 -9.68 -3.30 -11.10
CA ALA A 115 -9.83 -3.05 -12.54
C ALA A 115 -8.46 -2.91 -13.22
N TYR A 116 -7.55 -2.12 -12.66
CA TYR A 116 -6.21 -1.92 -13.19
C TYR A 116 -5.39 -3.22 -13.17
N SER A 117 -5.40 -3.95 -12.04
CA SER A 117 -4.69 -5.23 -11.92
C SER A 117 -5.19 -6.28 -12.91
N ALA A 118 -6.51 -6.35 -13.11
CA ALA A 118 -7.11 -7.23 -14.11
C ALA A 118 -6.83 -6.78 -15.55
N ALA A 119 -6.80 -5.45 -15.82
CA ALA A 119 -6.44 -4.91 -17.13
C ALA A 119 -4.99 -5.23 -17.52
N ILE A 120 -4.04 -5.21 -16.57
CA ILE A 120 -2.64 -5.59 -16.80
C ILE A 120 -2.55 -7.02 -17.36
N SER A 121 -3.32 -7.96 -16.82
CA SER A 121 -3.30 -9.36 -17.27
C SER A 121 -3.77 -9.54 -18.72
N MET A 122 -4.56 -8.59 -19.25
CA MET A 122 -5.05 -8.57 -20.63
C MET A 122 -4.11 -7.83 -21.59
N MET A 123 -3.32 -6.86 -21.08
CA MET A 123 -2.47 -5.99 -21.90
C MET A 123 -1.01 -6.47 -21.97
N VAL A 124 -0.58 -7.31 -21.04
CA VAL A 124 0.80 -7.72 -20.85
C VAL A 124 0.94 -9.22 -20.97
N PRO A 125 1.93 -9.76 -21.72
CA PRO A 125 2.22 -11.19 -21.76
C PRO A 125 2.59 -11.73 -20.36
N LYS A 126 2.20 -12.98 -20.05
CA LYS A 126 2.47 -13.62 -18.75
C LYS A 126 3.94 -13.57 -18.32
N ALA A 127 4.86 -13.70 -19.28
CA ALA A 127 6.29 -13.61 -19.01
C ALA A 127 6.74 -12.24 -18.46
N GLN A 128 5.97 -11.18 -18.70
CA GLN A 128 6.29 -9.80 -18.33
C GLN A 128 5.46 -9.28 -17.14
N TYR A 129 4.61 -10.10 -16.50
CA TYR A 129 3.82 -9.67 -15.35
C TYR A 129 4.67 -9.10 -14.20
N GLY A 130 5.85 -9.69 -13.94
CA GLY A 130 6.75 -9.17 -12.92
C GLY A 130 7.27 -7.77 -13.23
N ARG A 131 7.60 -7.49 -14.51
CA ARG A 131 8.02 -6.14 -14.95
C ARG A 131 6.88 -5.14 -14.82
N ALA A 132 5.68 -5.51 -15.25
CA ALA A 132 4.51 -4.66 -15.10
C ALA A 132 4.21 -4.35 -13.62
N SER A 133 4.27 -5.36 -12.76
CA SER A 133 4.09 -5.18 -11.30
C SER A 133 5.19 -4.30 -10.70
N GLY A 134 6.45 -4.45 -11.15
CA GLY A 134 7.55 -3.57 -10.73
C GLY A 134 7.31 -2.12 -11.11
N LEU A 135 6.80 -1.85 -12.33
CA LEU A 135 6.43 -0.50 -12.76
C LEU A 135 5.30 0.09 -11.91
N VAL A 136 4.27 -0.72 -11.56
CA VAL A 136 3.19 -0.26 -10.66
C VAL A 136 3.76 0.11 -9.28
N MET A 137 4.61 -0.74 -8.70
CA MET A 137 5.25 -0.47 -7.42
C MET A 137 6.18 0.77 -7.48
N LEU A 138 6.87 0.96 -8.60
CA LEU A 138 7.69 2.14 -8.84
C LEU A 138 6.83 3.42 -8.85
N ALA A 139 5.67 3.40 -9.52
CA ALA A 139 4.75 4.52 -9.54
C ALA A 139 4.21 4.86 -8.14
N GLU A 140 3.81 3.84 -7.37
CA GLU A 140 3.32 4.01 -5.99
C GLU A 140 4.41 4.55 -5.07
N SER A 141 5.60 3.94 -5.06
CA SER A 141 6.73 4.37 -4.23
C SER A 141 7.22 5.76 -4.64
N GLY A 142 7.34 6.02 -5.94
CA GLY A 142 7.74 7.32 -6.47
C GLY A 142 6.74 8.41 -6.07
N SER A 143 5.44 8.18 -6.25
CA SER A 143 4.42 9.17 -5.87
C SER A 143 4.45 9.46 -4.36
N ASN A 144 4.63 8.46 -3.51
CA ASN A 144 4.70 8.65 -2.07
C ASN A 144 5.93 9.46 -1.60
N ILE A 145 7.01 9.48 -2.38
CA ILE A 145 8.22 10.25 -2.08
C ILE A 145 8.13 11.66 -2.69
N PHE A 146 7.84 11.72 -4.00
CA PHE A 146 7.89 12.98 -4.72
C PHE A 146 6.70 13.89 -4.44
N ALA A 147 5.50 13.34 -4.19
CA ALA A 147 4.31 14.16 -3.97
C ALA A 147 4.40 15.07 -2.74
N PRO A 148 4.83 14.63 -1.53
CA PRO A 148 5.03 15.53 -0.40
C PRO A 148 6.07 16.62 -0.66
N ILE A 149 7.17 16.28 -1.34
CA ILE A 149 8.24 17.23 -1.69
C ILE A 149 7.71 18.30 -2.65
N MET A 150 7.04 17.86 -3.73
CA MET A 150 6.48 18.75 -4.74
C MET A 150 5.35 19.61 -4.14
N ALA A 151 4.42 19.00 -3.41
CA ALA A 151 3.32 19.72 -2.79
C ALA A 151 3.81 20.72 -1.73
N GLY A 152 4.77 20.32 -0.87
CA GLY A 152 5.35 21.21 0.12
C GLY A 152 6.10 22.41 -0.51
N ALA A 153 6.87 22.17 -1.58
CA ALA A 153 7.53 23.25 -2.32
C ALA A 153 6.53 24.16 -3.04
N MET A 154 5.47 23.61 -3.62
CA MET A 154 4.51 24.35 -4.42
C MET A 154 3.43 25.03 -3.60
N LEU A 155 3.09 24.52 -2.41
CA LEU A 155 2.01 25.08 -1.56
C LEU A 155 2.25 26.56 -1.24
N GLY A 156 3.50 26.96 -1.04
CA GLY A 156 3.88 28.35 -0.78
C GLY A 156 3.78 29.28 -2.00
N PHE A 157 3.86 28.74 -3.23
CA PHE A 157 3.86 29.54 -4.46
C PHE A 157 2.49 29.58 -5.15
N VAL A 158 1.81 28.42 -5.25
CA VAL A 158 0.55 28.30 -5.99
C VAL A 158 -0.65 28.04 -5.08
N GLY A 159 -0.42 27.88 -3.79
CA GLY A 159 -1.46 27.57 -2.81
C GLY A 159 -2.14 26.23 -3.03
N LEU A 160 -3.19 25.96 -2.24
CA LEU A 160 -4.03 24.77 -2.39
C LEU A 160 -4.70 24.71 -3.77
N GLN A 161 -5.16 25.86 -4.27
CA GLN A 161 -5.85 25.98 -5.57
C GLN A 161 -4.97 25.48 -6.71
N GLY A 162 -3.68 25.84 -6.73
CA GLY A 162 -2.73 25.40 -7.75
C GLY A 162 -2.47 23.89 -7.68
N ILE A 163 -2.38 23.32 -6.49
CA ILE A 163 -2.22 21.85 -6.31
C ILE A 163 -3.45 21.10 -6.80
N LEU A 164 -4.65 21.57 -6.47
CA LEU A 164 -5.90 20.98 -6.96
C LEU A 164 -6.02 21.09 -8.49
N LEU A 165 -5.60 22.20 -9.08
CA LEU A 165 -5.57 22.38 -10.54
C LEU A 165 -4.60 21.38 -11.20
N ILE A 166 -3.42 21.17 -10.63
CA ILE A 166 -2.47 20.16 -11.10
C ILE A 166 -3.10 18.77 -11.06
N ASP A 167 -3.78 18.41 -9.96
CA ASP A 167 -4.48 17.12 -9.85
C ASP A 167 -5.56 16.97 -10.94
N VAL A 168 -6.36 18.01 -11.18
CA VAL A 168 -7.35 18.02 -12.28
C VAL A 168 -6.70 17.81 -13.65
N VAL A 169 -5.61 18.49 -13.95
CA VAL A 169 -4.90 18.35 -15.23
C VAL A 169 -4.30 16.96 -15.39
N THR A 170 -3.68 16.42 -14.33
CA THR A 170 -3.08 15.08 -14.35
C THR A 170 -4.14 13.99 -14.46
N PHE A 171 -5.29 14.14 -13.83
CA PHE A 171 -6.42 13.26 -13.96
C PHE A 171 -6.99 13.27 -15.40
N LEU A 172 -7.18 14.45 -16.01
CA LEU A 172 -7.63 14.56 -17.41
C LEU A 172 -6.65 13.88 -18.36
N PHE A 173 -5.36 14.00 -18.11
CA PHE A 173 -4.31 13.30 -18.85
C PHE A 173 -4.47 11.77 -18.74
N ALA A 174 -4.68 11.24 -17.52
CA ALA A 174 -4.89 9.80 -17.30
C ALA A 174 -6.14 9.27 -18.00
N VAL A 175 -7.28 9.97 -17.87
CA VAL A 175 -8.51 9.61 -18.59
C VAL A 175 -8.29 9.68 -20.09
N GLY A 176 -7.58 10.71 -20.59
CA GLY A 176 -7.20 10.83 -22.00
C GLY A 176 -6.43 9.60 -22.49
N THR A 177 -5.39 9.17 -21.76
CA THR A 177 -4.63 7.96 -22.13
C THR A 177 -5.50 6.70 -22.18
N LEU A 178 -6.43 6.55 -21.22
CA LEU A 178 -7.37 5.43 -21.21
C LEU A 178 -8.35 5.46 -22.39
N LEU A 179 -8.81 6.62 -22.82
CA LEU A 179 -9.74 6.73 -23.93
C LEU A 179 -9.11 6.24 -25.24
N PHE A 180 -7.84 6.57 -25.50
CA PHE A 180 -7.13 6.19 -26.72
C PHE A 180 -6.61 4.75 -26.73
N ILE A 181 -6.43 4.10 -25.58
CA ILE A 181 -5.89 2.74 -25.50
C ILE A 181 -7.02 1.72 -25.46
N PHE A 182 -6.91 0.70 -26.31
CA PHE A 182 -7.79 -0.47 -26.25
C PHE A 182 -7.35 -1.41 -25.13
N VAL A 183 -8.24 -1.67 -24.18
CA VAL A 183 -8.06 -2.69 -23.12
C VAL A 183 -8.99 -3.84 -23.46
N PRO A 184 -8.47 -5.03 -23.81
CA PRO A 184 -9.30 -6.17 -24.17
C PRO A 184 -10.15 -6.63 -22.98
N ASP A 185 -11.40 -7.02 -23.24
CA ASP A 185 -12.21 -7.69 -22.23
C ASP A 185 -11.76 -9.16 -22.09
N PRO A 186 -11.83 -9.73 -20.88
CA PRO A 186 -11.39 -11.10 -20.66
C PRO A 186 -12.31 -12.10 -21.37
N PRO A 187 -11.76 -13.21 -21.91
CA PRO A 187 -12.56 -14.32 -22.40
C PRO A 187 -13.32 -14.95 -21.23
N ARG A 188 -14.55 -15.41 -21.50
CA ARG A 188 -15.33 -16.16 -20.50
C ARG A 188 -14.71 -17.53 -20.28
N THR A 189 -14.49 -17.87 -19.01
CA THR A 189 -13.92 -19.16 -18.60
C THR A 189 -14.96 -20.02 -17.88
N VAL A 190 -14.64 -21.30 -17.67
CA VAL A 190 -15.50 -22.21 -16.88
C VAL A 190 -15.59 -21.74 -15.42
N GLU A 191 -14.48 -21.25 -14.87
CA GLU A 191 -14.46 -20.66 -13.53
C GLU A 191 -15.33 -19.42 -13.43
N GLY A 192 -15.36 -18.57 -14.47
CA GLY A 192 -16.23 -17.42 -14.54
C GLY A 192 -17.70 -17.78 -14.55
N GLN A 193 -18.06 -18.82 -15.31
CA GLN A 193 -19.43 -19.35 -15.37
C GLN A 193 -19.86 -19.98 -14.03
N GLN A 194 -19.01 -20.77 -13.39
CA GLN A 194 -19.30 -21.35 -12.06
C GLN A 194 -19.44 -20.30 -10.97
N GLY A 195 -18.76 -19.19 -11.12
CA GLY A 195 -18.84 -18.03 -10.22
C GLY A 195 -20.06 -17.14 -10.43
N GLN A 196 -20.88 -17.35 -11.49
CA GLN A 196 -22.07 -16.54 -11.75
C GLN A 196 -23.22 -16.89 -10.81
N GLY A 197 -24.00 -15.87 -10.47
CA GLY A 197 -25.15 -16.04 -9.59
C GLY A 197 -25.75 -14.69 -9.19
N ASN A 198 -26.35 -14.63 -8.01
CA ASN A 198 -26.77 -13.34 -7.48
C ASN A 198 -25.53 -12.55 -7.01
N PHE A 199 -25.65 -11.23 -6.91
CA PHE A 199 -24.55 -10.30 -6.57
C PHE A 199 -23.79 -10.69 -5.29
N TRP A 200 -24.50 -11.11 -4.24
CA TRP A 200 -23.91 -11.50 -2.95
C TRP A 200 -23.08 -12.78 -3.06
N ARG A 201 -23.59 -13.78 -3.79
CA ARG A 201 -22.88 -15.02 -4.03
C ARG A 201 -21.62 -14.80 -4.86
N GLU A 202 -21.70 -13.94 -5.85
CA GLU A 202 -20.54 -13.56 -6.66
C GLU A 202 -19.49 -12.80 -5.84
N SER A 203 -19.91 -11.90 -4.94
CA SER A 203 -19.01 -11.18 -4.04
C SER A 203 -18.30 -12.11 -3.05
N ALA A 204 -18.98 -13.15 -2.59
CA ALA A 204 -18.38 -14.19 -1.74
C ALA A 204 -17.50 -15.17 -2.51
N TYR A 205 -17.64 -15.26 -3.85
CA TYR A 205 -16.94 -16.25 -4.68
C TYR A 205 -15.42 -16.14 -4.56
N GLY A 206 -14.87 -14.94 -4.44
CA GLY A 206 -13.44 -14.73 -4.27
C GLY A 206 -12.86 -15.45 -3.04
N PHE A 207 -13.58 -15.47 -1.91
CA PHE A 207 -13.19 -16.23 -0.71
C PHE A 207 -13.20 -17.74 -0.98
N VAL A 208 -14.28 -18.24 -1.58
CA VAL A 208 -14.41 -19.66 -1.93
C VAL A 208 -13.33 -20.07 -2.94
N TYR A 209 -13.01 -19.23 -3.90
CA TYR A 209 -11.99 -19.46 -4.91
C TYR A 209 -10.60 -19.65 -4.27
N ILE A 210 -10.22 -18.76 -3.35
CA ILE A 210 -8.95 -18.84 -2.62
C ILE A 210 -8.93 -20.09 -1.73
N TRP A 211 -10.01 -20.31 -0.94
CA TRP A 211 -10.11 -21.42 0.00
C TRP A 211 -9.97 -22.79 -0.67
N ARG A 212 -10.57 -22.97 -1.85
CA ARG A 212 -10.53 -24.23 -2.60
C ARG A 212 -9.20 -24.51 -3.31
N ARG A 213 -8.25 -23.57 -3.29
CA ARG A 213 -6.95 -23.70 -3.93
C ARG A 213 -5.81 -23.62 -2.92
N PRO A 214 -5.32 -24.76 -2.39
CA PRO A 214 -4.32 -24.78 -1.31
C PRO A 214 -3.07 -23.94 -1.60
N SER A 215 -2.58 -23.92 -2.85
CA SER A 215 -1.40 -23.13 -3.23
C SER A 215 -1.64 -21.62 -3.15
N LEU A 216 -2.83 -21.14 -3.49
CA LEU A 216 -3.20 -19.74 -3.36
C LEU A 216 -3.53 -19.36 -1.91
N LEU A 217 -4.17 -20.28 -1.19
CA LEU A 217 -4.43 -20.12 0.24
C LEU A 217 -3.12 -20.05 1.03
N GLY A 218 -2.18 -20.95 0.77
CA GLY A 218 -0.84 -20.92 1.39
C GLY A 218 -0.13 -19.59 1.12
N LEU A 219 -0.12 -19.14 -0.13
CA LEU A 219 0.44 -17.84 -0.49
C LEU A 219 -0.26 -16.67 0.25
N GLN A 220 -1.59 -16.73 0.40
CA GLN A 220 -2.35 -15.71 1.13
C GLN A 220 -2.04 -15.71 2.63
N ILE A 221 -1.86 -16.90 3.24
CA ILE A 221 -1.47 -17.05 4.65
C ILE A 221 -0.06 -16.50 4.89
N VAL A 222 0.91 -16.84 4.01
CA VAL A 222 2.27 -16.27 4.05
C VAL A 222 2.21 -14.74 4.06
N PHE A 223 1.43 -14.16 3.15
CA PHE A 223 1.26 -12.70 3.08
C PHE A 223 0.52 -12.12 4.27
N PHE A 224 -0.50 -12.80 4.79
CA PHE A 224 -1.24 -12.34 5.97
C PHE A 224 -0.33 -12.26 7.19
N ILE A 225 0.40 -13.35 7.49
CA ILE A 225 1.31 -13.40 8.65
C ILE A 225 2.46 -12.41 8.48
N GLY A 226 3.13 -12.42 7.32
CA GLY A 226 4.24 -11.51 7.05
C GLY A 226 3.84 -10.03 7.15
N ASN A 227 2.72 -9.64 6.53
CA ASN A 227 2.20 -8.28 6.63
C ASN A 227 1.76 -7.92 8.05
N PHE A 228 1.19 -8.86 8.81
CA PHE A 228 0.78 -8.61 10.19
C PHE A 228 1.98 -8.19 11.05
N PHE A 229 3.04 -8.99 11.08
CA PHE A 229 4.22 -8.68 11.87
C PHE A 229 5.00 -7.46 11.34
N ALA A 230 5.06 -7.29 10.01
CA ALA A 230 5.65 -6.09 9.42
C ALA A 230 4.88 -4.82 9.80
N THR A 231 3.53 -4.85 9.75
CA THR A 231 2.70 -3.71 10.14
C THR A 231 2.82 -3.41 11.63
N LEU A 232 2.80 -4.44 12.47
CA LEU A 232 2.99 -4.32 13.92
C LEU A 232 4.32 -3.62 14.26
N ALA A 233 5.41 -4.07 13.64
CA ALA A 233 6.73 -3.47 13.82
C ALA A 233 6.78 -2.04 13.26
N PHE A 234 6.26 -1.81 12.05
CA PHE A 234 6.29 -0.50 11.41
C PHE A 234 5.50 0.56 12.20
N THR A 235 4.37 0.18 12.81
CA THR A 235 3.58 1.09 13.68
C THR A 235 4.39 1.57 14.89
N ALA A 236 5.25 0.72 15.44
CA ALA A 236 6.10 1.06 16.59
C ALA A 236 7.44 1.70 16.21
N LEU A 237 7.78 1.79 14.90
CA LEU A 237 9.09 2.24 14.42
C LEU A 237 9.46 3.64 14.90
N ALA A 238 8.53 4.60 14.78
CA ALA A 238 8.79 5.97 15.20
C ALA A 238 9.13 6.05 16.68
N ALA A 239 8.36 5.37 17.53
CA ALA A 239 8.60 5.34 18.96
C ALA A 239 9.98 4.73 19.29
N MET A 240 10.34 3.61 18.66
CA MET A 240 11.64 2.97 18.86
C MET A 240 12.81 3.92 18.55
N ILE A 241 12.79 4.55 17.37
CA ILE A 241 13.86 5.43 16.94
C ILE A 241 13.93 6.67 17.83
N LEU A 242 12.80 7.32 18.13
CA LEU A 242 12.76 8.52 18.96
C LEU A 242 13.23 8.22 20.39
N TYR A 243 12.82 7.12 21.00
CA TYR A 243 13.32 6.72 22.32
C TYR A 243 14.85 6.51 22.34
N ARG A 244 15.40 5.89 21.29
CA ARG A 244 16.82 5.57 21.20
C ARG A 244 17.72 6.70 20.72
N THR A 245 17.13 7.78 20.18
CA THR A 245 17.86 8.95 19.67
C THR A 245 17.61 10.22 20.47
N ASN A 246 17.07 10.11 21.68
CA ASN A 246 16.71 11.26 22.51
C ASN A 246 15.81 12.26 21.75
N GLN A 247 14.72 11.76 21.14
CA GLN A 247 13.71 12.54 20.39
C GLN A 247 14.26 13.25 19.13
N ASN A 248 15.31 12.71 18.51
CA ASN A 248 15.91 13.31 17.33
C ASN A 248 15.08 12.99 16.05
N ALA A 249 14.15 13.88 15.70
CA ALA A 249 13.30 13.77 14.52
C ALA A 249 14.07 13.77 13.21
N GLN A 250 15.25 14.43 13.14
CA GLN A 250 16.08 14.46 11.95
C GLN A 250 16.65 13.08 11.60
N LEU A 251 17.13 12.34 12.60
CA LEU A 251 17.63 10.97 12.40
C LEU A 251 16.48 10.05 11.95
N PHE A 252 15.29 10.19 12.54
CA PHE A 252 14.11 9.44 12.09
C PHE A 252 13.79 9.74 10.61
N ALA A 253 13.81 11.02 10.20
CA ALA A 253 13.59 11.41 8.81
C ALA A 253 14.63 10.79 7.87
N TRP A 254 15.91 10.73 8.24
CA TRP A 254 16.96 10.10 7.41
C TRP A 254 16.76 8.59 7.27
N ILE A 255 16.35 7.90 8.33
CA ILE A 255 16.05 6.46 8.30
C ILE A 255 14.84 6.19 7.38
N MET A 256 13.80 7.01 7.46
CA MET A 256 12.63 6.90 6.58
C MET A 256 13.00 7.19 5.11
N SER A 257 13.84 8.19 4.87
CA SER A 257 14.33 8.52 3.53
C SER A 257 15.17 7.39 2.92
N ALA A 258 16.02 6.74 3.71
CA ALA A 258 16.77 5.57 3.27
C ALA A 258 15.84 4.43 2.83
N GLY A 259 14.78 4.16 3.59
CA GLY A 259 13.75 3.18 3.23
C GLY A 259 13.02 3.54 1.93
N ALA A 260 12.67 4.81 1.77
CA ALA A 260 12.01 5.32 0.57
C ALA A 260 12.90 5.12 -0.69
N ILE A 261 14.21 5.44 -0.60
CA ILE A 261 15.18 5.19 -1.67
C ILE A 261 15.26 3.68 -1.97
N GLY A 262 15.31 2.82 -0.93
CA GLY A 262 15.27 1.37 -1.10
C GLY A 262 14.05 0.91 -1.90
N GLY A 263 12.86 1.40 -1.57
CA GLY A 263 11.61 1.08 -2.27
C GLY A 263 11.62 1.47 -3.75
N VAL A 264 12.13 2.67 -4.07
CA VAL A 264 12.28 3.11 -5.47
C VAL A 264 13.26 2.22 -6.23
N LEU A 265 14.45 1.97 -5.67
CA LEU A 265 15.45 1.11 -6.31
C LEU A 265 14.95 -0.34 -6.47
N GLY A 266 14.22 -0.88 -5.49
CA GLY A 266 13.55 -2.17 -5.60
C GLY A 266 12.49 -2.21 -6.71
N GLY A 267 11.72 -1.13 -6.87
CA GLY A 267 10.76 -0.96 -7.96
C GLY A 267 11.44 -0.93 -9.33
N VAL A 268 12.52 -0.15 -9.46
CA VAL A 268 13.35 -0.11 -10.68
C VAL A 268 13.93 -1.49 -10.98
N LEU A 269 14.53 -2.14 -9.99
CA LEU A 269 15.10 -3.48 -10.14
C LEU A 269 14.03 -4.49 -10.61
N MET A 270 12.87 -4.50 -9.97
CA MET A 270 11.78 -5.41 -10.33
C MET A 270 11.21 -5.11 -11.72
N SER A 271 11.12 -3.83 -12.11
CA SER A 271 10.61 -3.43 -13.43
C SER A 271 11.54 -3.81 -14.58
N THR A 272 12.86 -3.75 -14.36
CA THR A 272 13.87 -4.09 -15.38
C THR A 272 14.11 -5.60 -15.46
N TRP A 273 14.32 -6.25 -14.33
CA TRP A 273 14.61 -7.70 -14.24
C TRP A 273 13.34 -8.56 -14.40
N GLY A 274 12.23 -8.15 -13.79
CA GLY A 274 10.94 -8.86 -13.79
C GLY A 274 10.82 -9.94 -12.72
N GLY A 275 11.79 -10.06 -11.81
CA GLY A 275 11.81 -11.02 -10.71
C GLY A 275 12.33 -12.42 -11.08
N PRO A 276 12.61 -13.25 -10.06
CA PRO A 276 13.17 -14.58 -10.26
C PRO A 276 12.15 -15.53 -10.91
N LYS A 277 12.68 -16.59 -11.49
CA LYS A 277 11.89 -17.73 -12.00
C LYS A 277 12.39 -19.02 -11.32
N PRO A 278 11.50 -19.76 -10.64
CA PRO A 278 10.06 -19.53 -10.38
C PRO A 278 9.80 -18.33 -9.46
N ARG A 279 8.66 -17.65 -9.67
CA ARG A 279 8.29 -16.43 -8.94
C ARG A 279 8.08 -16.63 -7.44
N VAL A 280 7.74 -17.85 -7.01
CA VAL A 280 7.62 -18.20 -5.60
C VAL A 280 8.93 -17.92 -4.83
N HIS A 281 10.08 -18.11 -5.47
CA HIS A 281 11.38 -17.79 -4.85
C HIS A 281 11.52 -16.28 -4.57
N GLY A 282 10.93 -15.43 -5.41
CA GLY A 282 10.92 -13.97 -5.14
C GLY A 282 10.08 -13.60 -3.93
N VAL A 283 9.00 -14.33 -3.70
CA VAL A 283 8.16 -14.15 -2.50
C VAL A 283 8.91 -14.68 -1.27
N LEU A 284 9.34 -15.93 -1.28
CA LEU A 284 9.92 -16.58 -0.10
C LEU A 284 11.28 -15.98 0.29
N ALA A 285 12.20 -15.85 -0.67
CA ALA A 285 13.51 -15.22 -0.43
C ALA A 285 13.35 -13.73 -0.06
N GLY A 286 12.35 -13.06 -0.62
CA GLY A 286 12.02 -11.68 -0.25
C GLY A 286 11.56 -11.57 1.20
N TRP A 287 10.67 -12.45 1.70
CA TRP A 287 10.25 -12.48 3.10
C TRP A 287 11.41 -12.84 4.03
N ILE A 288 12.26 -13.81 3.69
CA ILE A 288 13.48 -14.13 4.44
C ILE A 288 14.39 -12.90 4.52
N GLY A 289 14.71 -12.31 3.37
CA GLY A 289 15.61 -11.17 3.28
C GLY A 289 15.07 -9.93 4.01
N SER A 290 13.79 -9.56 3.81
CA SER A 290 13.21 -8.42 4.51
C SER A 290 13.04 -8.68 6.00
N GLY A 291 12.78 -9.92 6.41
CA GLY A 291 12.76 -10.34 7.81
C GLY A 291 14.13 -10.18 8.47
N VAL A 292 15.18 -10.71 7.86
CA VAL A 292 16.54 -10.71 8.42
C VAL A 292 17.22 -9.34 8.25
N LEU A 293 17.32 -8.85 7.01
CA LEU A 293 18.06 -7.61 6.68
C LEU A 293 17.25 -6.34 6.91
N GLY A 294 15.92 -6.43 6.98
CA GLY A 294 15.04 -5.31 7.33
C GLY A 294 14.70 -5.34 8.82
N LEU A 295 13.76 -6.20 9.22
CA LEU A 295 13.18 -6.16 10.56
C LEU A 295 14.16 -6.58 11.66
N MET A 296 14.83 -7.72 11.54
CA MET A 296 15.78 -8.16 12.59
C MET A 296 16.96 -7.19 12.72
N LEU A 297 17.56 -6.76 11.61
CA LEU A 297 18.65 -5.80 11.63
C LEU A 297 18.21 -4.45 12.23
N MET A 298 16.95 -4.03 12.01
CA MET A 298 16.36 -2.85 12.65
C MET A 298 16.30 -3.02 14.17
N GLY A 299 15.87 -4.19 14.67
CA GLY A 299 15.78 -4.49 16.10
C GLY A 299 17.14 -4.63 16.80
N ILE A 300 18.11 -5.29 16.14
CA ILE A 300 19.45 -5.51 16.70
C ILE A 300 20.31 -4.23 16.62
N GLY A 301 20.04 -3.35 15.67
CA GLY A 301 20.80 -2.13 15.44
C GLY A 301 20.83 -1.22 16.67
N GLN A 302 22.02 -0.69 16.96
CA GLN A 302 22.26 0.22 18.11
C GLN A 302 22.61 1.65 17.64
N SER A 303 22.61 1.90 16.33
CA SER A 303 22.98 3.19 15.77
C SER A 303 22.16 3.53 14.53
N TRP A 304 22.00 4.83 14.27
CA TRP A 304 21.18 5.31 13.15
C TRP A 304 21.66 4.82 11.75
N PRO A 305 22.97 4.64 11.45
CA PRO A 305 23.37 4.12 10.15
C PRO A 305 22.91 2.67 9.93
N ILE A 306 22.89 1.84 10.99
CA ILE A 306 22.40 0.45 10.90
C ILE A 306 20.89 0.46 10.67
N TRP A 307 20.14 1.32 11.35
CA TRP A 307 18.69 1.46 11.13
C TRP A 307 18.37 1.99 9.73
N ALA A 308 19.16 2.94 9.21
CA ALA A 308 19.02 3.44 7.85
C ALA A 308 19.30 2.32 6.82
N LEU A 309 20.35 1.52 7.02
CA LEU A 309 20.67 0.35 6.19
C LEU A 309 19.55 -0.70 6.26
N ALA A 310 19.05 -1.01 7.44
CA ALA A 310 17.94 -1.93 7.64
C ALA A 310 16.65 -1.46 6.93
N SER A 311 16.33 -0.19 7.07
CA SER A 311 15.19 0.44 6.37
C SER A 311 15.36 0.37 4.86
N PHE A 312 16.54 0.70 4.34
CA PHE A 312 16.88 0.61 2.92
C PHE A 312 16.72 -0.82 2.38
N LEU A 313 17.39 -1.80 3.00
CA LEU A 313 17.38 -3.20 2.54
C LEU A 313 16.00 -3.83 2.67
N GLY A 314 15.28 -3.58 3.75
CA GLY A 314 13.92 -4.06 3.94
C GLY A 314 12.99 -3.57 2.84
N ASN A 315 12.98 -2.26 2.58
CA ASN A 315 12.13 -1.65 1.57
C ASN A 315 12.58 -1.96 0.13
N LEU A 316 13.85 -2.22 -0.13
CA LEU A 316 14.36 -2.68 -1.42
C LEU A 316 13.70 -4.01 -1.85
N LEU A 317 13.41 -4.89 -0.89
CA LEU A 317 12.84 -6.21 -1.14
C LEU A 317 11.31 -6.19 -1.29
N VAL A 318 10.62 -5.18 -0.76
CA VAL A 318 9.15 -5.06 -0.84
C VAL A 318 8.61 -5.12 -2.28
N PRO A 319 9.15 -4.39 -3.27
CA PRO A 319 8.68 -4.50 -4.65
C PRO A 319 8.93 -5.88 -5.27
N ILE A 320 9.98 -6.59 -4.87
CA ILE A 320 10.28 -7.94 -5.34
C ILE A 320 9.25 -8.93 -4.78
N ILE A 321 8.95 -8.84 -3.49
CA ILE A 321 7.91 -9.66 -2.82
C ILE A 321 6.55 -9.42 -3.49
N ASN A 322 6.10 -8.17 -3.52
CA ASN A 322 4.78 -7.79 -4.02
C ASN A 322 4.64 -8.03 -5.52
N GLY A 323 5.66 -7.68 -6.31
CA GLY A 323 5.66 -7.89 -7.76
C GLY A 323 5.65 -9.36 -8.14
N SER A 324 6.42 -10.21 -7.44
CA SER A 324 6.40 -11.66 -7.63
C SER A 324 5.05 -12.26 -7.24
N ASN A 325 4.51 -11.86 -6.10
CA ASN A 325 3.19 -12.26 -5.63
C ASN A 325 2.10 -11.87 -6.64
N GLN A 326 2.06 -10.60 -7.05
CA GLN A 326 1.06 -10.11 -8.01
C GLN A 326 1.11 -10.89 -9.32
N ALA A 327 2.31 -11.19 -9.81
CA ALA A 327 2.50 -11.94 -11.04
C ALA A 327 2.04 -13.43 -10.91
N ILE A 328 2.16 -14.05 -9.72
CA ILE A 328 1.62 -15.39 -9.46
C ILE A 328 0.09 -15.34 -9.55
N TRP A 329 -0.55 -14.39 -8.86
CA TRP A 329 -2.00 -14.26 -8.87
C TRP A 329 -2.55 -13.99 -10.28
N GLN A 330 -1.94 -13.07 -11.04
CA GLN A 330 -2.32 -12.77 -12.42
C GLN A 330 -2.16 -13.99 -13.36
N ALA A 331 -1.18 -14.84 -13.10
CA ALA A 331 -0.94 -16.04 -13.91
C ALA A 331 -1.84 -17.23 -13.56
N LYS A 332 -2.25 -17.34 -12.29
CA LYS A 332 -3.01 -18.50 -11.76
C LYS A 332 -4.52 -18.29 -11.72
N VAL A 333 -4.98 -17.05 -11.64
CA VAL A 333 -6.40 -16.71 -11.55
C VAL A 333 -6.95 -16.44 -12.96
N ALA A 334 -8.07 -17.06 -13.28
CA ALA A 334 -8.73 -16.87 -14.58
C ALA A 334 -9.11 -15.38 -14.76
N PRO A 335 -8.89 -14.80 -15.96
CA PRO A 335 -9.03 -13.36 -16.18
C PRO A 335 -10.41 -12.79 -15.85
N ASP A 336 -11.48 -13.56 -16.05
CA ASP A 336 -12.87 -13.15 -15.83
C ASP A 336 -13.35 -13.26 -14.38
N VAL A 337 -12.52 -13.77 -13.46
CA VAL A 337 -12.76 -13.78 -12.00
C VAL A 337 -11.70 -12.99 -11.21
N GLN A 338 -10.73 -12.36 -11.90
CA GLN A 338 -9.64 -11.63 -11.24
C GLN A 338 -10.17 -10.46 -10.39
N GLY A 339 -11.20 -9.77 -10.83
CA GLY A 339 -11.81 -8.69 -10.05
C GLY A 339 -12.26 -9.16 -8.67
N ARG A 340 -13.06 -10.22 -8.62
CA ARG A 340 -13.58 -10.83 -7.36
C ARG A 340 -12.48 -11.35 -6.47
N VAL A 341 -11.54 -12.10 -7.02
CA VAL A 341 -10.43 -12.69 -6.25
C VAL A 341 -9.47 -11.62 -5.74
N PHE A 342 -9.13 -10.62 -6.56
CA PHE A 342 -8.19 -9.55 -6.15
C PHE A 342 -8.81 -8.61 -5.12
N SER A 343 -10.12 -8.34 -5.19
CA SER A 343 -10.82 -7.56 -4.17
C SER A 343 -10.79 -8.26 -2.81
N VAL A 344 -11.10 -9.56 -2.77
CA VAL A 344 -11.05 -10.36 -1.54
C VAL A 344 -9.62 -10.42 -0.97
N ARG A 345 -8.64 -10.66 -1.83
CA ARG A 345 -7.22 -10.64 -1.44
C ARG A 345 -6.83 -9.31 -0.79
N ARG A 346 -7.32 -8.20 -1.33
CA ARG A 346 -7.07 -6.85 -0.79
C ARG A 346 -7.74 -6.66 0.57
N VAL A 347 -8.99 -7.09 0.72
CA VAL A 347 -9.71 -7.05 2.01
C VAL A 347 -8.93 -7.80 3.08
N ILE A 348 -8.48 -9.03 2.79
CA ILE A 348 -7.68 -9.83 3.72
C ILE A 348 -6.37 -9.10 4.09
N ALA A 349 -5.68 -8.53 3.11
CA ALA A 349 -4.44 -7.79 3.35
C ALA A 349 -4.65 -6.52 4.20
N TRP A 350 -5.77 -5.82 4.02
CA TRP A 350 -6.07 -4.59 4.77
C TRP A 350 -6.63 -4.86 6.17
N ALA A 351 -7.30 -6.00 6.38
CA ALA A 351 -7.76 -6.41 7.71
C ALA A 351 -6.61 -6.58 8.72
N VAL A 352 -5.39 -6.76 8.24
CA VAL A 352 -4.17 -6.82 9.07
C VAL A 352 -3.91 -5.51 9.81
N VAL A 353 -4.16 -4.36 9.18
CA VAL A 353 -3.79 -3.03 9.73
C VAL A 353 -4.52 -2.73 11.05
N PRO A 354 -5.86 -2.78 11.13
CA PRO A 354 -6.55 -2.54 12.40
C PRO A 354 -6.18 -3.57 13.48
N LEU A 355 -5.97 -4.84 13.10
CA LEU A 355 -5.56 -5.89 14.06
C LEU A 355 -4.17 -5.59 14.64
N ALA A 356 -3.20 -5.21 13.82
CA ALA A 356 -1.86 -4.84 14.28
C ALA A 356 -1.90 -3.59 15.17
N ASN A 357 -2.67 -2.57 14.78
CA ASN A 357 -2.79 -1.33 15.54
C ASN A 357 -3.45 -1.54 16.92
N LEU A 358 -4.43 -2.43 17.03
CA LEU A 358 -5.05 -2.79 18.31
C LEU A 358 -4.08 -3.53 19.25
N LEU A 359 -3.14 -4.30 18.68
CA LEU A 359 -2.24 -5.14 19.45
C LEU A 359 -0.90 -4.46 19.78
N VAL A 360 -0.50 -3.43 19.02
CA VAL A 360 0.82 -2.80 19.22
C VAL A 360 0.97 -2.19 20.60
N ILE A 361 -0.01 -1.44 21.08
CA ILE A 361 0.05 -0.77 22.39
C ILE A 361 0.14 -1.77 23.56
N PRO A 362 -0.80 -2.73 23.72
CA PRO A 362 -0.69 -3.69 24.83
C PRO A 362 0.57 -4.56 24.73
N LEU A 363 1.06 -4.82 23.52
CA LEU A 363 2.26 -5.63 23.34
C LEU A 363 3.54 -4.84 23.65
N THR A 364 3.63 -3.58 23.20
CA THR A 364 4.82 -2.73 23.45
C THR A 364 4.78 -2.12 24.83
N ASP A 365 3.84 -1.22 25.09
CA ASP A 365 3.80 -0.43 26.33
C ASP A 365 3.31 -1.25 27.53
N GLY A 366 2.40 -2.21 27.30
CA GLY A 366 1.87 -3.07 28.34
C GLY A 366 2.80 -4.19 28.77
N TRP A 367 3.66 -4.69 27.88
CA TRP A 367 4.48 -5.87 28.18
C TRP A 367 5.95 -5.72 27.84
N LEU A 368 6.32 -5.54 26.56
CA LEU A 368 7.72 -5.63 26.12
C LEU A 368 8.62 -4.49 26.66
N GLU A 369 8.12 -3.25 26.66
CA GLU A 369 8.89 -2.12 27.21
C GLU A 369 9.12 -2.25 28.71
N PRO A 370 8.12 -2.56 29.56
CA PRO A 370 8.37 -2.83 30.99
C PRO A 370 9.31 -4.02 31.22
N ALA A 371 9.17 -5.09 30.43
CA ALA A 371 9.99 -6.29 30.57
C ALA A 371 11.47 -6.08 30.17
N MET A 372 11.76 -5.08 29.33
CA MET A 372 13.11 -4.73 28.86
C MET A 372 13.73 -3.50 29.57
N ARG A 373 13.02 -2.89 30.51
CA ARG A 373 13.61 -1.86 31.40
C ARG A 373 14.54 -2.48 32.42
N THR A 374 15.44 -1.69 32.99
CA THR A 374 16.37 -2.13 34.03
C THR A 374 15.64 -2.85 35.17
N GLY A 375 15.98 -4.10 35.43
CA GLY A 375 15.30 -4.96 36.39
C GLY A 375 14.07 -5.72 35.85
N GLY A 376 13.76 -5.57 34.57
CA GLY A 376 12.66 -6.29 33.91
C GLY A 376 12.99 -7.74 33.62
N SER A 377 11.98 -8.57 33.47
CA SER A 377 12.05 -10.03 33.35
C SER A 377 12.79 -10.56 32.11
N LEU A 378 12.90 -9.75 31.04
CA LEU A 378 13.54 -10.13 29.77
C LEU A 378 14.96 -9.54 29.60
N VAL A 379 15.39 -8.62 30.45
CA VAL A 379 16.68 -7.94 30.32
C VAL A 379 17.84 -8.94 30.31
N ASP A 380 17.89 -9.84 31.28
CA ASP A 380 18.99 -10.80 31.42
C ASP A 380 19.13 -11.75 30.22
N ARG A 381 18.01 -11.98 29.50
CA ARG A 381 17.96 -12.89 28.36
C ARG A 381 18.26 -12.21 27.04
N PHE A 382 17.85 -10.94 26.84
CA PHE A 382 17.85 -10.29 25.54
C PHE A 382 18.59 -8.96 25.45
N SER A 383 19.10 -8.43 26.58
CA SER A 383 19.87 -7.17 26.56
C SER A 383 21.16 -7.24 25.73
N TRP A 384 21.78 -8.40 25.64
CA TRP A 384 22.94 -8.62 24.77
C TRP A 384 22.61 -8.46 23.28
N LEU A 385 21.35 -8.68 22.89
CA LEU A 385 20.91 -8.64 21.50
C LEU A 385 20.39 -7.27 21.12
N VAL A 386 19.49 -6.69 21.94
CA VAL A 386 18.77 -5.44 21.61
C VAL A 386 19.12 -4.28 22.55
N GLY A 387 20.01 -4.47 23.49
CA GLY A 387 20.30 -3.50 24.57
C GLY A 387 19.21 -3.48 25.63
N SER A 388 19.30 -2.55 26.56
CA SER A 388 18.33 -2.31 27.64
C SER A 388 17.89 -0.84 27.66
N GLY A 389 16.77 -0.54 28.34
CA GLY A 389 16.24 0.81 28.46
C GLY A 389 15.12 1.13 27.48
N ALA A 390 14.83 2.42 27.33
CA ALA A 390 13.74 2.88 26.49
C ALA A 390 13.93 2.48 25.02
N GLY A 391 12.88 1.91 24.41
CA GLY A 391 12.89 1.39 23.05
C GLY A 391 13.46 -0.03 22.90
N ALA A 392 13.96 -0.66 23.98
CA ALA A 392 14.51 -2.01 23.92
C ALA A 392 13.41 -3.07 23.73
N GLY A 393 12.25 -2.88 24.33
CA GLY A 393 11.08 -3.74 24.14
C GLY A 393 10.56 -3.70 22.70
N ILE A 394 10.50 -2.51 22.11
CA ILE A 394 10.11 -2.36 20.69
C ILE A 394 11.18 -2.99 19.77
N SER A 395 12.48 -2.83 20.09
CA SER A 395 13.54 -3.48 19.33
C SER A 395 13.42 -5.00 19.35
N LEU A 396 13.05 -5.58 20.49
CA LEU A 396 12.77 -7.01 20.61
C LEU A 396 11.57 -7.44 19.77
N LEU A 397 10.51 -6.61 19.70
CA LEU A 397 9.39 -6.83 18.79
C LEU A 397 9.84 -6.91 17.32
N PHE A 398 10.75 -6.02 16.89
CA PHE A 398 11.33 -6.05 15.55
C PHE A 398 12.09 -7.34 15.28
N VAL A 399 12.85 -7.84 16.24
CA VAL A 399 13.57 -9.13 16.12
C VAL A 399 12.57 -10.28 15.95
N PHE A 400 11.54 -10.36 16.78
CA PHE A 400 10.50 -11.39 16.66
C PHE A 400 9.71 -11.29 15.36
N ALA A 401 9.34 -10.09 14.93
CA ALA A 401 8.68 -9.86 13.67
C ALA A 401 9.55 -10.29 12.48
N GLY A 402 10.84 -9.98 12.51
CA GLY A 402 11.81 -10.39 11.50
C GLY A 402 12.02 -11.91 11.46
N LEU A 403 12.16 -12.54 12.64
CA LEU A 403 12.26 -14.00 12.75
C LEU A 403 11.01 -14.69 12.18
N THR A 404 9.82 -14.20 12.55
CA THR A 404 8.56 -14.75 12.04
C THR A 404 8.46 -14.59 10.53
N SER A 405 8.82 -13.43 9.98
CA SER A 405 8.87 -13.19 8.53
C SER A 405 9.83 -14.14 7.83
N ALA A 406 11.01 -14.39 8.40
CA ALA A 406 11.98 -15.35 7.87
C ALA A 406 11.47 -16.79 7.93
N LEU A 407 10.85 -17.20 9.04
CA LEU A 407 10.25 -18.54 9.19
C LEU A 407 9.09 -18.76 8.22
N VAL A 408 8.25 -17.76 8.00
CA VAL A 408 7.18 -17.81 7.00
C VAL A 408 7.75 -17.96 5.59
N GLY A 409 8.87 -17.29 5.29
CA GLY A 409 9.57 -17.48 4.02
C GLY A 409 10.24 -18.85 3.87
N LEU A 410 10.64 -19.50 4.97
CA LEU A 410 11.22 -20.85 4.95
C LEU A 410 10.16 -21.95 4.89
N GLY A 411 9.00 -21.73 5.48
CA GLY A 411 7.92 -22.73 5.59
C GLY A 411 6.93 -22.72 4.41
N GLY A 412 6.95 -21.71 3.55
CA GLY A 412 6.07 -21.56 2.38
C GLY A 412 6.72 -22.04 1.12
#